data_4ea762f2e5a176107acd450fd10bd711
#
_entry.id   4ea762f2e5a176107acd450fd10bd711
#
_cell.length_a   1.000
_cell.length_b   1.000
_cell.length_c   1.000
_cell.angle_alpha   90.00
_cell.angle_beta   90.00
_cell.angle_gamma   90.00
#
_symmetry.space_group_name_H-M   'P 1'
#
loop_
_entity.id
_entity.type
_entity.pdbx_description
1 polymer ?
#
loop_
_entity_poly.entity_id
_entity_poly.type
_entity_poly.pdbx_seq_one_letter_code
_entity_poly.pdbx_strand_id
1 'polypeptide(L)'
;MLASAWNDLPRDEYLRDGGRYRSRRHACFVQDRERGTLTRTPHRPHWQPTTYNALHGGLERWFAPVEPAVADADAWRCLLGGCGALFARVREVPVWYIEAHQFRIDTAHGIGRPTPEGAHRDGVDFIAIVLVARERVIGGETRVFPLGSDQGVRFTLEEPWSALLLDDTRVVHETTPIQQAASDVGWRDTLVITYRAGGFQAPG
;
A
#
# COMPACT_ATOMS: atom_id res chain seq x y z
N MET A 1 10.70 -11.52 -11.86
CA MET A 1 9.40 -11.85 -12.46
C MET A 1 8.27 -10.94 -11.94
N LEU A 2 7.97 -10.86 -10.64
CA LEU A 2 6.93 -9.91 -10.15
C LEU A 2 7.32 -8.44 -10.30
N ALA A 3 8.58 -8.06 -10.14
CA ALA A 3 9.02 -6.65 -10.21
C ALA A 3 8.69 -5.98 -11.56
N SER A 4 8.71 -6.72 -12.66
CA SER A 4 8.36 -6.19 -13.99
C SER A 4 6.91 -5.72 -14.09
N ALA A 5 6.03 -6.18 -13.20
CA ALA A 5 4.64 -5.74 -13.15
C ALA A 5 4.45 -4.27 -12.70
N TRP A 6 5.52 -3.60 -12.25
CA TRP A 6 5.52 -2.17 -11.94
C TRP A 6 5.90 -1.28 -13.13
N ASN A 7 6.37 -1.85 -14.25
CA ASN A 7 6.84 -1.06 -15.39
C ASN A 7 5.73 -0.38 -16.19
N ASP A 8 4.49 -0.87 -16.07
CA ASP A 8 3.34 -0.37 -16.82
C ASP A 8 2.15 -0.08 -15.88
N LEU A 9 2.41 0.74 -14.85
CA LEU A 9 1.36 1.24 -13.98
C LEU A 9 0.76 2.52 -14.55
N PRO A 10 -0.57 2.62 -14.73
CA PRO A 10 -1.23 3.85 -15.16
C PRO A 10 -1.12 4.92 -14.07
N ARG A 11 -1.15 6.18 -14.48
CA ARG A 11 -1.14 7.33 -13.57
C ARG A 11 -2.36 7.33 -12.66
N ASP A 12 -2.14 7.77 -11.43
CA ASP A 12 -3.20 7.99 -10.46
C ASP A 12 -3.89 9.33 -10.75
N GLU A 13 -5.13 9.27 -11.21
CA GLU A 13 -5.93 10.44 -11.57
C GLU A 13 -6.63 11.08 -10.35
N TYR A 14 -6.49 10.48 -9.16
CA TYR A 14 -7.18 10.94 -7.94
C TYR A 14 -6.30 11.79 -7.02
N LEU A 15 -5.10 12.22 -7.48
CA LEU A 15 -4.23 13.10 -6.70
C LEU A 15 -4.79 14.52 -6.65
N ARG A 16 -5.31 14.91 -5.49
CA ARG A 16 -5.92 16.24 -5.27
C ARG A 16 -4.91 17.36 -5.02
N ASP A 17 -3.65 17.02 -4.77
CA ASP A 17 -2.55 18.00 -4.65
C ASP A 17 -2.00 18.46 -6.01
N GLY A 18 -2.61 18.02 -7.12
CA GLY A 18 -2.17 18.32 -8.48
C GLY A 18 -0.89 17.58 -8.91
N GLY A 19 -0.40 16.67 -8.08
CA GLY A 19 0.80 15.88 -8.36
C GLY A 19 0.64 14.91 -9.54
N ARG A 20 1.77 14.61 -10.19
CA ARG A 20 1.85 13.59 -11.28
C ARG A 20 2.90 12.53 -10.96
N TYR A 21 3.26 12.38 -9.71
CA TYR A 21 4.35 11.55 -9.25
C TYR A 21 3.93 10.11 -8.93
N ARG A 22 2.64 9.76 -9.00
CA ARG A 22 2.14 8.45 -8.58
C ARG A 22 1.46 7.70 -9.72
N SER A 23 1.83 6.43 -9.88
CA SER A 23 1.14 5.44 -10.72
C SER A 23 0.72 4.27 -9.86
N ARG A 24 -0.42 3.62 -10.16
CA ARG A 24 -0.91 2.52 -9.35
C ARG A 24 -1.89 1.60 -10.06
N ARG A 25 -1.99 0.38 -9.50
CA ARG A 25 -3.07 -0.59 -9.73
C ARG A 25 -3.60 -1.10 -8.39
N HIS A 26 -4.79 -1.64 -8.41
CA HIS A 26 -5.49 -2.10 -7.21
C HIS A 26 -6.22 -3.41 -7.47
N ALA A 27 -6.23 -4.30 -6.47
CA ALA A 27 -7.04 -5.52 -6.48
C ALA A 27 -7.47 -5.87 -5.07
N CYS A 28 -8.63 -6.53 -4.95
CA CYS A 28 -9.20 -6.97 -3.69
C CYS A 28 -9.30 -8.49 -3.64
N PHE A 29 -9.11 -9.04 -2.44
CA PHE A 29 -9.16 -10.47 -2.17
C PHE A 29 -9.90 -10.73 -0.86
N VAL A 30 -10.46 -11.92 -0.73
CA VAL A 30 -10.98 -12.46 0.52
C VAL A 30 -10.17 -13.72 0.85
N GLN A 31 -9.55 -13.73 2.02
CA GLN A 31 -8.89 -14.91 2.58
C GLN A 31 -9.78 -15.51 3.64
N ASP A 32 -10.37 -16.67 3.34
CA ASP A 32 -11.06 -17.50 4.30
C ASP A 32 -10.05 -18.49 4.90
N ARG A 33 -9.73 -18.31 6.17
CA ARG A 33 -8.68 -19.07 6.84
C ARG A 33 -9.17 -20.48 7.25
N GLU A 34 -10.44 -20.63 7.53
CA GLU A 34 -11.01 -21.94 7.88
C GLU A 34 -11.05 -22.85 6.65
N ARG A 35 -11.37 -22.29 5.48
CA ARG A 35 -11.38 -23.03 4.21
C ARG A 35 -10.01 -23.08 3.54
N GLY A 36 -9.04 -22.32 4.02
CA GLY A 36 -7.70 -22.23 3.42
C GLY A 36 -7.73 -21.59 2.01
N THR A 37 -8.69 -20.74 1.71
CA THR A 37 -8.85 -20.16 0.37
C THR A 37 -8.47 -18.69 0.34
N LEU A 38 -7.90 -18.26 -0.80
CA LEU A 38 -7.68 -16.86 -1.15
C LEU A 38 -8.37 -16.59 -2.49
N THR A 39 -9.44 -15.80 -2.49
CA THR A 39 -10.27 -15.55 -3.66
C THR A 39 -10.17 -14.08 -4.06
N ARG A 40 -9.84 -13.80 -5.33
CA ARG A 40 -9.93 -12.45 -5.89
C ARG A 40 -11.40 -12.07 -6.04
N THR A 41 -11.77 -10.88 -5.59
CA THR A 41 -13.13 -10.36 -5.77
C THR A 41 -13.32 -9.74 -7.16
N PRO A 42 -14.55 -9.51 -7.62
CA PRO A 42 -14.81 -8.59 -8.70
C PRO A 42 -14.14 -7.24 -8.46
N HIS A 43 -13.77 -6.53 -9.53
CA HIS A 43 -13.19 -5.20 -9.44
C HIS A 43 -14.12 -4.25 -8.70
N ARG A 44 -13.55 -3.46 -7.77
CA ARG A 44 -14.30 -2.54 -6.92
C ARG A 44 -13.49 -1.27 -6.66
N PRO A 45 -14.13 -0.16 -6.32
CA PRO A 45 -13.41 1.05 -5.94
C PRO A 45 -12.69 0.86 -4.61
N HIS A 46 -11.59 1.55 -4.44
CA HIS A 46 -10.98 1.80 -3.13
C HIS A 46 -11.69 3.00 -2.48
N TRP A 47 -12.05 2.85 -1.22
CA TRP A 47 -12.69 3.90 -0.44
C TRP A 47 -12.08 3.99 0.96
N GLN A 48 -11.92 5.21 1.45
CA GLN A 48 -11.49 5.50 2.83
C GLN A 48 -12.33 6.68 3.35
N PRO A 49 -12.73 6.71 4.62
CA PRO A 49 -13.36 7.88 5.21
C PRO A 49 -12.35 9.03 5.33
N THR A 50 -12.85 10.26 5.35
CA THR A 50 -12.01 11.47 5.52
C THR A 50 -11.29 11.51 6.87
N THR A 51 -11.78 10.79 7.87
CA THR A 51 -11.14 10.64 9.19
C THR A 51 -9.81 9.92 9.14
N TYR A 52 -9.58 9.04 8.15
CA TYR A 52 -8.31 8.35 7.94
C TYR A 52 -7.49 8.96 6.80
N ASN A 53 -8.14 9.48 5.79
CA ASN A 53 -7.45 10.17 4.69
C ASN A 53 -8.11 11.52 4.43
N ALA A 54 -7.60 12.55 5.11
CA ALA A 54 -8.14 13.91 5.01
C ALA A 54 -8.02 14.50 3.60
N LEU A 55 -7.01 14.09 2.83
CA LEU A 55 -6.74 14.62 1.49
C LEU A 55 -7.55 13.90 0.40
N HIS A 56 -7.62 12.58 0.44
CA HIS A 56 -8.19 11.75 -0.63
C HIS A 56 -9.37 10.88 -0.20
N GLY A 57 -9.83 10.98 1.05
CA GLY A 57 -10.98 10.24 1.58
C GLY A 57 -12.33 10.77 1.10
N GLY A 58 -13.39 10.04 1.40
CA GLY A 58 -14.79 10.42 1.14
C GLY A 58 -15.23 10.26 -0.31
N LEU A 59 -14.45 9.60 -1.17
CA LEU A 59 -14.83 9.32 -2.54
C LEU A 59 -14.41 7.90 -2.95
N GLU A 60 -15.17 7.31 -3.84
CA GLU A 60 -14.82 6.06 -4.51
C GLU A 60 -13.76 6.32 -5.59
N ARG A 61 -12.65 5.58 -5.51
CA ARG A 61 -11.52 5.70 -6.43
C ARG A 61 -11.38 4.40 -7.23
N TRP A 62 -11.74 4.45 -8.49
CA TRP A 62 -11.68 3.33 -9.41
C TRP A 62 -10.30 3.26 -10.08
N PHE A 63 -9.34 2.69 -9.36
CA PHE A 63 -8.00 2.48 -9.91
C PHE A 63 -7.99 1.33 -10.92
N ALA A 64 -7.07 1.37 -11.89
CA ALA A 64 -6.90 0.25 -12.80
C ALA A 64 -6.66 -1.06 -12.03
N PRO A 65 -7.26 -2.18 -12.44
CA PRO A 65 -7.07 -3.46 -11.76
C PRO A 65 -5.64 -3.97 -11.92
N VAL A 66 -5.14 -4.69 -10.91
CA VAL A 66 -3.92 -5.49 -11.05
C VAL A 66 -4.13 -6.50 -12.18
N GLU A 67 -3.14 -6.60 -13.07
CA GLU A 67 -3.22 -7.51 -14.22
C GLU A 67 -3.49 -8.95 -13.76
N PRO A 68 -4.37 -9.69 -14.44
CA PRO A 68 -4.71 -11.06 -14.07
C PRO A 68 -3.48 -11.95 -13.91
N ALA A 69 -2.53 -11.86 -14.81
CA ALA A 69 -1.29 -12.66 -14.76
C ALA A 69 -0.46 -12.40 -13.50
N VAL A 70 -0.58 -11.19 -12.90
CA VAL A 70 0.08 -10.82 -11.65
C VAL A 70 -0.75 -11.27 -10.45
N ALA A 71 -2.05 -10.94 -10.46
CA ALA A 71 -2.96 -11.23 -9.35
C ALA A 71 -3.14 -12.75 -9.10
N ASP A 72 -3.04 -13.55 -10.16
CA ASP A 72 -3.19 -15.00 -10.11
C ASP A 72 -1.84 -15.74 -9.98
N ALA A 73 -0.70 -15.02 -10.00
CA ALA A 73 0.62 -15.63 -9.81
C ALA A 73 0.78 -16.23 -8.41
N ASP A 74 1.35 -17.44 -8.32
CA ASP A 74 1.56 -18.14 -7.06
C ASP A 74 2.34 -17.30 -6.03
N ALA A 75 3.40 -16.63 -6.47
CA ALA A 75 4.19 -15.77 -5.59
C ALA A 75 3.39 -14.61 -4.99
N TRP A 76 2.47 -14.00 -5.78
CA TRP A 76 1.56 -12.97 -5.31
C TRP A 76 0.59 -13.52 -4.28
N ARG A 77 -0.03 -14.65 -4.60
CA ARG A 77 -0.99 -15.33 -3.73
C ARG A 77 -0.36 -15.83 -2.43
N CYS A 78 0.85 -16.41 -2.51
CA CYS A 78 1.63 -16.82 -1.34
C CYS A 78 1.97 -15.62 -0.43
N LEU A 79 2.35 -14.48 -1.00
CA LEU A 79 2.64 -13.27 -0.23
C LEU A 79 1.40 -12.77 0.52
N LEU A 80 0.28 -12.60 -0.18
CA LEU A 80 -0.97 -12.15 0.44
C LEU A 80 -1.46 -13.13 1.51
N GLY A 81 -1.51 -14.42 1.18
CA GLY A 81 -1.96 -15.45 2.11
C GLY A 81 -1.05 -15.59 3.33
N GLY A 82 0.27 -15.51 3.11
CA GLY A 82 1.29 -15.59 4.16
C GLY A 82 1.23 -14.44 5.16
N CYS A 83 1.09 -13.20 4.67
CA CYS A 83 0.89 -12.04 5.54
C CYS A 83 -0.39 -12.17 6.35
N GLY A 84 -1.51 -12.57 5.74
CA GLY A 84 -2.77 -12.77 6.46
C GLY A 84 -2.68 -13.87 7.52
N ALA A 85 -1.95 -14.96 7.25
CA ALA A 85 -1.68 -16.00 8.24
C ALA A 85 -0.82 -15.48 9.42
N LEU A 86 0.17 -14.62 9.12
CA LEU A 86 1.00 -13.99 10.14
C LEU A 86 0.19 -13.04 11.03
N PHE A 87 -0.62 -12.16 10.44
CA PHE A 87 -1.46 -11.22 11.18
C PHE A 87 -2.51 -11.93 12.05
N ALA A 88 -3.01 -13.06 11.60
CA ALA A 88 -3.93 -13.87 12.37
C ALA A 88 -3.32 -14.51 13.62
N ARG A 89 -1.98 -14.55 13.74
CA ARG A 89 -1.30 -14.94 15.00
C ARG A 89 -1.32 -13.82 16.04
N VAL A 90 -1.48 -12.57 15.60
CA VAL A 90 -1.60 -11.39 16.47
C VAL A 90 -3.06 -11.16 16.85
N ARG A 91 -3.96 -11.29 15.88
CA ARG A 91 -5.41 -11.16 16.10
C ARG A 91 -6.14 -12.28 15.36
N GLU A 92 -6.77 -13.16 16.09
CA GLU A 92 -7.52 -14.27 15.51
C GLU A 92 -8.76 -13.74 14.77
N VAL A 93 -8.80 -14.01 13.46
CA VAL A 93 -9.85 -13.58 12.53
C VAL A 93 -10.10 -14.72 11.54
N PRO A 94 -11.35 -15.15 11.32
CA PRO A 94 -11.66 -16.22 10.37
C PRO A 94 -11.49 -15.78 8.91
N VAL A 95 -11.78 -14.50 8.62
CA VAL A 95 -11.78 -13.97 7.24
C VAL A 95 -11.08 -12.62 7.20
N TRP A 96 -10.09 -12.48 6.31
CA TRP A 96 -9.50 -11.20 5.95
C TRP A 96 -10.06 -10.66 4.63
N TYR A 97 -10.44 -9.40 4.63
CA TYR A 97 -10.71 -8.60 3.46
C TYR A 97 -9.44 -7.81 3.12
N ILE A 98 -8.86 -8.09 1.96
CA ILE A 98 -7.51 -7.66 1.60
C ILE A 98 -7.59 -6.71 0.41
N GLU A 99 -6.96 -5.54 0.51
CA GLU A 99 -6.73 -4.67 -0.62
C GLU A 99 -5.23 -4.62 -0.92
N ALA A 100 -4.85 -4.89 -2.16
CA ALA A 100 -3.47 -4.87 -2.63
C ALA A 100 -3.26 -3.76 -3.65
N HIS A 101 -2.31 -2.88 -3.38
CA HIS A 101 -1.99 -1.69 -4.17
C HIS A 101 -0.56 -1.76 -4.68
N GLN A 102 -0.39 -1.85 -6.00
CA GLN A 102 0.90 -1.59 -6.62
C GLN A 102 1.07 -0.08 -6.74
N PHE A 103 2.15 0.46 -6.20
CA PHE A 103 2.50 1.88 -6.31
C PHE A 103 3.87 2.05 -6.96
N ARG A 104 3.96 2.99 -7.90
CA ARG A 104 5.19 3.65 -8.28
C ARG A 104 5.09 5.12 -7.92
N ILE A 105 6.06 5.59 -7.15
CA ILE A 105 6.29 7.02 -6.91
C ILE A 105 7.54 7.40 -7.69
N ASP A 106 7.43 8.35 -8.61
CA ASP A 106 8.55 8.78 -9.44
C ASP A 106 8.86 10.28 -9.29
N THR A 107 10.00 10.68 -9.82
CA THR A 107 10.51 12.05 -9.78
C THR A 107 10.49 12.74 -11.15
N ALA A 108 9.76 12.20 -12.13
CA ALA A 108 9.69 12.74 -13.49
C ALA A 108 9.16 14.18 -13.54
N HIS A 109 8.33 14.55 -12.58
CA HIS A 109 7.74 15.88 -12.47
C HIS A 109 8.17 16.61 -11.18
N GLY A 110 9.32 16.27 -10.61
CA GLY A 110 9.87 16.85 -9.39
C GLY A 110 9.78 15.92 -8.19
N ILE A 111 9.39 16.47 -7.04
CA ILE A 111 9.33 15.71 -5.78
C ILE A 111 8.20 14.69 -5.81
N GLY A 112 8.54 13.41 -5.60
CA GLY A 112 7.57 12.35 -5.39
C GLY A 112 7.12 12.29 -3.93
N ARG A 113 5.81 12.12 -3.69
CA ARG A 113 5.23 12.08 -2.34
C ARG A 113 4.51 10.77 -2.09
N PRO A 114 5.14 9.82 -1.37
CA PRO A 114 4.48 8.53 -1.05
C PRO A 114 3.23 8.72 -0.19
N THR A 115 3.29 9.58 0.83
CA THR A 115 2.19 9.93 1.73
C THR A 115 1.96 11.44 1.74
N PRO A 116 1.27 12.00 0.72
CA PRO A 116 1.07 13.46 0.61
C PRO A 116 0.25 14.05 1.76
N GLU A 117 -0.54 13.23 2.43
CA GLU A 117 -1.32 13.54 3.63
C GLU A 117 -0.50 13.63 4.93
N GLY A 118 0.79 13.18 4.90
CA GLY A 118 1.63 13.06 6.09
C GLY A 118 1.34 11.81 6.90
N ALA A 119 1.64 11.84 8.21
CA ALA A 119 1.42 10.72 9.11
C ALA A 119 -0.07 10.43 9.28
N HIS A 120 -0.47 9.21 9.01
CA HIS A 120 -1.87 8.79 8.97
C HIS A 120 -2.05 7.33 9.38
N ARG A 121 -3.30 6.90 9.47
CA ARG A 121 -3.75 5.52 9.51
C ARG A 121 -4.59 5.22 8.27
N ASP A 122 -4.62 3.97 7.86
CA ASP A 122 -5.49 3.54 6.74
C ASP A 122 -6.91 3.17 7.20
N GLY A 123 -7.11 2.99 8.50
CA GLY A 123 -8.40 2.57 9.08
C GLY A 123 -8.68 1.08 8.87
N VAL A 124 -7.64 0.28 8.86
CA VAL A 124 -7.67 -1.17 8.73
C VAL A 124 -7.12 -1.85 10.00
N ASP A 125 -7.02 -3.18 10.03
CA ASP A 125 -6.41 -3.87 11.15
C ASP A 125 -4.89 -3.95 11.00
N PHE A 126 -4.40 -4.39 9.85
CA PHE A 126 -2.97 -4.55 9.58
C PHE A 126 -2.60 -4.08 8.18
N ILE A 127 -1.33 -3.69 8.04
CA ILE A 127 -0.73 -3.26 6.78
C ILE A 127 0.60 -4.00 6.58
N ALA A 128 0.85 -4.44 5.35
CA ALA A 128 2.16 -4.85 4.89
C ALA A 128 2.62 -3.89 3.78
N ILE A 129 3.76 -3.24 3.98
CA ILE A 129 4.41 -2.39 2.98
C ILE A 129 5.67 -3.10 2.51
N VAL A 130 5.66 -3.60 1.28
CA VAL A 130 6.78 -4.32 0.67
C VAL A 130 7.48 -3.38 -0.31
N LEU A 131 8.78 -3.17 -0.13
CA LEU A 131 9.60 -2.48 -1.12
C LEU A 131 9.88 -3.43 -2.29
N VAL A 132 9.52 -3.05 -3.50
CA VAL A 132 9.78 -3.84 -4.71
C VAL A 132 11.06 -3.38 -5.40
N ALA A 133 11.21 -2.07 -5.56
CA ALA A 133 12.42 -1.46 -6.12
C ALA A 133 12.56 -0.02 -5.63
N ARG A 134 13.81 0.45 -5.64
CA ARG A 134 14.18 1.82 -5.32
C ARG A 134 15.39 2.19 -6.16
N GLU A 135 15.24 3.15 -7.06
CA GLU A 135 16.24 3.49 -8.05
C GLU A 135 16.43 5.01 -8.15
N ARG A 136 17.66 5.47 -8.07
CA ARG A 136 18.08 6.87 -8.28
C ARG A 136 17.28 7.90 -7.49
N VAL A 137 16.91 7.58 -6.25
CA VAL A 137 16.19 8.49 -5.34
C VAL A 137 16.90 8.62 -4.00
N ILE A 138 16.80 9.80 -3.41
CA ILE A 138 17.08 10.09 -2.00
C ILE A 138 15.76 10.40 -1.27
N GLY A 139 15.78 10.39 0.06
CA GLY A 139 14.55 10.53 0.87
C GLY A 139 13.76 9.21 0.94
N GLY A 140 12.47 9.26 1.15
CA GLY A 140 11.63 8.07 1.32
C GLY A 140 11.88 7.36 2.66
N GLU A 141 12.28 8.11 3.69
CA GLU A 141 12.38 7.63 5.08
C GLU A 141 10.97 7.30 5.57
N THR A 142 10.79 6.11 6.09
CA THR A 142 9.56 5.68 6.75
C THR A 142 9.63 6.07 8.23
N ARG A 143 8.55 6.62 8.75
CA ARG A 143 8.38 6.98 10.15
C ARG A 143 7.13 6.31 10.68
N VAL A 144 7.23 5.72 11.87
CA VAL A 144 6.13 5.03 12.55
C VAL A 144 6.07 5.51 13.99
N PHE A 145 4.90 6.01 14.40
CA PHE A 145 4.67 6.53 15.75
C PHE A 145 3.54 5.75 16.41
N PRO A 146 3.71 5.30 17.68
CA PRO A 146 2.58 4.82 18.47
C PRO A 146 1.50 5.90 18.61
N LEU A 147 0.24 5.49 18.64
CA LEU A 147 -0.87 6.43 18.85
C LEU A 147 -0.68 7.19 20.17
N GLY A 148 -0.81 8.52 20.12
CA GLY A 148 -0.66 9.40 21.26
C GLY A 148 0.79 9.66 21.69
N SER A 149 1.79 9.29 20.88
CA SER A 149 3.21 9.53 21.13
C SER A 149 3.84 10.30 19.97
N ASP A 150 4.75 11.21 20.31
CA ASP A 150 5.65 11.87 19.35
C ASP A 150 7.00 11.13 19.20
N GLN A 151 7.23 10.12 20.04
CA GLN A 151 8.40 9.25 19.96
C GLN A 151 8.08 8.06 19.07
N GLY A 152 8.83 7.92 17.99
CA GLY A 152 8.65 6.86 17.01
C GLY A 152 9.98 6.30 16.51
N VAL A 153 9.89 5.39 15.58
CA VAL A 153 11.03 4.85 14.85
C VAL A 153 11.07 5.42 13.43
N ARG A 154 12.26 5.59 12.90
CA ARG A 154 12.50 6.02 11.51
C ARG A 154 13.57 5.16 10.87
N PHE A 155 13.37 4.83 9.62
CA PHE A 155 14.29 4.04 8.81
C PHE A 155 13.93 4.17 7.33
N THR A 156 14.81 3.74 6.47
CA THR A 156 14.54 3.65 5.03
C THR A 156 14.51 2.17 4.63
N LEU A 157 13.45 1.75 3.95
CA LEU A 157 13.46 0.45 3.26
C LEU A 157 14.36 0.59 2.03
N GLU A 158 15.43 -0.18 1.95
CA GLU A 158 16.44 -0.12 0.88
C GLU A 158 16.52 -1.43 0.10
N GLU A 159 16.47 -2.56 0.81
CA GLU A 159 16.56 -3.87 0.18
C GLU A 159 15.26 -4.27 -0.53
N PRO A 160 15.31 -4.60 -1.83
CA PRO A 160 14.14 -5.13 -2.55
C PRO A 160 13.52 -6.33 -1.81
N TRP A 161 12.19 -6.35 -1.79
CA TRP A 161 11.38 -7.37 -1.11
C TRP A 161 11.47 -7.36 0.42
N SER A 162 12.13 -6.38 1.01
CA SER A 162 11.95 -6.12 2.44
C SER A 162 10.53 -5.63 2.74
N ALA A 163 10.02 -5.96 3.92
CA ALA A 163 8.66 -5.63 4.31
C ALA A 163 8.60 -4.99 5.68
N LEU A 164 7.77 -3.96 5.80
CA LEU A 164 7.30 -3.40 7.06
C LEU A 164 5.89 -3.91 7.33
N LEU A 165 5.67 -4.48 8.50
CA LEU A 165 4.37 -4.96 8.96
C LEU A 165 3.89 -4.08 10.10
N LEU A 166 2.66 -3.58 10.01
CA LEU A 166 2.08 -2.64 10.97
C LEU A 166 0.74 -3.14 11.50
N ASP A 167 0.53 -2.96 12.79
CA ASP A 167 -0.80 -2.94 13.41
C ASP A 167 -1.34 -1.51 13.29
N ASP A 168 -2.21 -1.26 12.29
CA ASP A 168 -2.76 0.06 11.97
C ASP A 168 -3.66 0.60 13.10
N THR A 169 -4.11 -0.27 13.99
CA THR A 169 -4.91 0.15 15.15
C THR A 169 -4.08 0.80 16.25
N ARG A 170 -2.74 0.68 16.20
CA ARG A 170 -1.82 1.11 17.26
C ARG A 170 -0.84 2.20 16.83
N VAL A 171 -0.68 2.45 15.53
CA VAL A 171 0.33 3.38 15.04
C VAL A 171 -0.24 4.32 13.99
N VAL A 172 0.43 5.47 13.79
CA VAL A 172 0.38 6.25 12.56
C VAL A 172 1.70 6.08 11.82
N HIS A 173 1.66 6.16 10.50
CA HIS A 173 2.86 6.00 9.69
C HIS A 173 2.89 7.00 8.53
N GLU A 174 4.09 7.31 8.07
CA GLU A 174 4.34 8.12 6.89
C GLU A 174 5.60 7.67 6.17
N THR A 175 5.73 8.07 4.91
CA THR A 175 6.99 7.99 4.16
C THR A 175 7.30 9.37 3.60
N THR A 176 8.49 9.91 3.96
CA THR A 176 8.91 11.23 3.52
C THR A 176 9.03 11.32 2.00
N PRO A 177 8.96 12.53 1.42
CA PRO A 177 9.14 12.71 -0.01
C PRO A 177 10.44 12.13 -0.55
N ILE A 178 10.41 11.72 -1.82
CA ILE A 178 11.59 11.31 -2.58
C ILE A 178 11.99 12.38 -3.59
N GLN A 179 13.28 12.50 -3.83
CA GLN A 179 13.88 13.38 -4.81
C GLN A 179 14.87 12.60 -5.68
N GLN A 180 15.22 13.16 -6.82
CA GLN A 180 16.27 12.60 -7.67
C GLN A 180 17.63 12.60 -6.92
N ALA A 181 18.34 11.48 -6.99
CA ALA A 181 19.70 11.38 -6.49
C ALA A 181 20.73 11.94 -7.49
N ALA A 182 20.36 12.03 -8.77
CA ALA A 182 21.16 12.52 -9.88
C ALA A 182 20.25 13.14 -10.95
N SER A 183 20.74 13.39 -12.17
CA SER A 183 19.99 14.01 -13.26
C SER A 183 18.86 13.15 -13.83
N ASP A 184 18.89 11.85 -13.61
CA ASP A 184 17.91 10.92 -14.17
C ASP A 184 16.68 10.75 -13.29
N VAL A 185 15.56 10.46 -13.91
CA VAL A 185 14.32 10.13 -13.21
C VAL A 185 14.55 8.92 -12.30
N GLY A 186 14.24 9.11 -11.03
CA GLY A 186 14.27 8.05 -10.04
C GLY A 186 12.84 7.62 -9.66
N TRP A 187 12.72 6.43 -9.03
CA TRP A 187 11.43 5.91 -8.57
C TRP A 187 11.57 5.01 -7.34
N ARG A 188 10.45 4.85 -6.67
CA ARG A 188 10.25 3.90 -5.59
C ARG A 188 8.97 3.11 -5.85
N ASP A 189 9.11 1.80 -5.97
CA ASP A 189 8.04 0.85 -6.20
C ASP A 189 7.71 0.12 -4.91
N THR A 190 6.42 0.07 -4.57
CA THR A 190 5.95 -0.66 -3.39
C THR A 190 4.69 -1.44 -3.69
N LEU A 191 4.52 -2.54 -2.96
CA LEU A 191 3.25 -3.21 -2.78
C LEU A 191 2.74 -2.89 -1.37
N VAL A 192 1.60 -2.21 -1.28
CA VAL A 192 0.93 -1.96 -0.01
C VAL A 192 -0.28 -2.88 0.06
N ILE A 193 -0.36 -3.67 1.13
CA ILE A 193 -1.42 -4.65 1.33
C ILE A 193 -2.08 -4.35 2.67
N THR A 194 -3.38 -4.08 2.64
CA THR A 194 -4.16 -3.84 3.85
C THR A 194 -5.04 -5.04 4.17
N TYR A 195 -5.21 -5.31 5.45
CA TYR A 195 -6.00 -6.43 5.97
C TYR A 195 -7.04 -5.88 6.93
N ARG A 196 -8.31 -6.23 6.70
CA ARG A 196 -9.43 -5.79 7.52
C ARG A 196 -10.36 -6.95 7.84
N ALA A 197 -10.75 -7.06 9.12
CA ALA A 197 -11.83 -7.93 9.54
C ALA A 197 -13.20 -7.29 9.24
N GLY A 198 -14.23 -8.11 9.05
CA GLY A 198 -15.61 -7.64 9.00
C GLY A 198 -16.08 -6.99 7.71
N GLY A 199 -15.22 -6.87 6.68
CA GLY A 199 -15.60 -6.33 5.37
C GLY A 199 -14.62 -5.30 4.81
N PHE A 200 -14.79 -4.96 3.54
CA PHE A 200 -14.08 -3.83 2.92
C PHE A 200 -14.64 -2.50 3.43
N GLN A 201 -13.81 -1.45 3.39
CA GLN A 201 -14.32 -0.09 3.58
C GLN A 201 -15.26 0.28 2.43
N ALA A 202 -16.35 0.97 2.75
CA ALA A 202 -17.35 1.44 1.80
C ALA A 202 -18.02 2.71 2.33
N PRO A 203 -18.63 3.53 1.46
CA PRO A 203 -19.53 4.60 1.90
C PRO A 203 -20.59 4.04 2.83
N GLY A 204 -20.93 4.78 3.89
CA GLY A 204 -22.01 4.46 4.84
C GLY A 204 -23.39 4.81 4.27
#